data_5d9b2b0cbfdd357925093d316966e4e6
#
_entry.id   5d9b2b0cbfdd357925093d316966e4e6
#
_cell.length_a   1.000
_cell.length_b   1.000
_cell.length_c   1.000
_cell.angle_alpha   90.00
_cell.angle_beta   90.00
_cell.angle_gamma   90.00
#
_symmetry.space_group_name_H-M   'P 1'
#
loop_
_entity.id
_entity.type
_entity.pdbx_description
1 polymer ?
#
loop_
_entity_poly.entity_id
_entity_poly.type
_entity_poly.pdbx_seq_one_letter_code
_entity_poly.pdbx_strand_id
1 'polypeptide(L)'
;MDVSAHTVLDPLRLGVSYPQALATMAHRRPDAVFTTGGYLAIPVVAAAATLRVPSVMWEGNLVPGRSVRASARLATALAVSFAETCRRLPGRCFVTGTPIRSFARRDRSTARAALGLDASTPVLLVFGGSQAVRRLNRAVADSVAQLVERAYIVHLAGEAGYADALRRREGLPEATRERYRPYAFLRDEMPDALLAADLLVGRAGSSTLAEASALGLPLVVVPYPHASGHQVANARALADAGAARIVPDEEFDADALIAAASLLETPAELERMRAAARSFGRPGAAAAVAELVLALAERAALPAPGTVERISRGAA
;
A
#
# COMPACT_ATOMS: atom_id res chain seq x y z
N MET A 1 13.74 14.00 25.96
CA MET A 1 14.06 12.93 24.96
C MET A 1 14.30 11.68 25.79
N ASP A 2 13.24 10.88 25.99
CA ASP A 2 13.40 9.60 26.67
C ASP A 2 14.05 8.61 25.70
N VAL A 3 15.29 8.22 26.01
CA VAL A 3 15.99 7.14 25.32
C VAL A 3 15.31 5.84 25.75
N SER A 4 14.39 5.33 24.96
CA SER A 4 13.74 4.06 25.27
C SER A 4 14.78 2.93 25.26
N ALA A 5 14.59 1.91 26.11
CA ALA A 5 15.44 0.72 26.17
C ALA A 5 15.65 0.08 24.78
N HIS A 6 14.71 0.26 23.85
CA HIS A 6 14.79 -0.15 22.45
C HIS A 6 15.93 0.54 21.68
N THR A 7 16.22 1.82 21.95
CA THR A 7 17.26 2.57 21.24
C THR A 7 18.68 2.04 21.51
N VAL A 8 18.91 1.43 22.67
CA VAL A 8 20.22 0.86 23.07
C VAL A 8 20.32 -0.62 22.71
N LEU A 9 19.21 -1.37 22.78
CA LEU A 9 19.19 -2.80 22.49
C LEU A 9 19.16 -3.12 21.00
N ASP A 10 18.66 -2.22 20.16
CA ASP A 10 18.54 -2.46 18.72
C ASP A 10 19.90 -2.58 17.99
N PRO A 11 20.94 -1.78 18.28
CA PRO A 11 22.27 -1.98 17.73
C PRO A 11 22.92 -3.32 18.14
N LEU A 12 22.73 -3.74 19.41
CA LEU A 12 23.24 -5.03 19.90
C LEU A 12 22.52 -6.20 19.21
N ARG A 13 21.20 -6.12 19.06
CA ARG A 13 20.39 -7.10 18.32
C ARG A 13 20.80 -7.19 16.86
N LEU A 14 21.09 -6.06 16.20
CA LEU A 14 21.63 -6.03 14.84
C LEU A 14 23.00 -6.70 14.77
N GLY A 15 23.88 -6.47 15.77
CA GLY A 15 25.19 -7.11 15.86
C GLY A 15 25.10 -8.63 15.96
N VAL A 16 24.15 -9.17 16.74
CA VAL A 16 23.92 -10.62 16.88
C VAL A 16 23.20 -11.18 15.64
N SER A 17 22.38 -10.39 14.96
CA SER A 17 21.63 -10.84 13.78
C SER A 17 22.53 -11.13 12.57
N TYR A 18 23.67 -10.46 12.46
CA TYR A 18 24.59 -10.72 11.34
C TYR A 18 25.20 -12.12 11.37
N PRO A 19 25.86 -12.60 12.46
CA PRO A 19 26.36 -13.98 12.51
C PRO A 19 25.25 -15.03 12.39
N GLN A 20 24.05 -14.76 12.89
CA GLN A 20 22.89 -15.64 12.69
C GLN A 20 22.48 -15.73 11.22
N ALA A 21 22.41 -14.59 10.51
CA ALA A 21 22.11 -14.56 9.08
C ALA A 21 23.21 -15.29 8.28
N LEU A 22 24.47 -15.07 8.63
CA LEU A 22 25.60 -15.72 8.00
C LEU A 22 25.55 -17.25 8.17
N ALA A 23 25.36 -17.74 9.39
CA ALA A 23 25.22 -19.16 9.69
C ALA A 23 24.03 -19.79 8.96
N THR A 24 22.88 -19.10 8.97
CA THR A 24 21.68 -19.56 8.26
C THR A 24 21.91 -19.69 6.77
N MET A 25 22.52 -18.70 6.14
CA MET A 25 22.81 -18.74 4.70
C MET A 25 23.88 -19.77 4.35
N ALA A 26 24.92 -19.91 5.17
CA ALA A 26 25.97 -20.93 4.97
C ALA A 26 25.39 -22.36 5.06
N HIS A 27 24.40 -22.57 5.96
CA HIS A 27 23.71 -23.84 6.10
C HIS A 27 22.69 -24.10 4.99
N ARG A 28 21.81 -23.10 4.67
CA ARG A 28 20.74 -23.24 3.70
C ARG A 28 21.19 -23.11 2.25
N ARG A 29 22.31 -22.43 2.00
CA ARG A 29 22.92 -22.19 0.67
C ARG A 29 21.90 -21.70 -0.37
N PRO A 30 21.18 -20.59 -0.11
CA PRO A 30 20.22 -20.08 -1.07
C PRO A 30 20.92 -19.59 -2.35
N ASP A 31 20.29 -19.77 -3.51
CA ASP A 31 20.79 -19.28 -4.79
C ASP A 31 20.62 -17.77 -4.95
N ALA A 32 19.59 -17.20 -4.32
CA ALA A 32 19.34 -15.76 -4.26
C ALA A 32 18.61 -15.38 -2.97
N VAL A 33 18.70 -14.10 -2.59
CA VAL A 33 18.00 -13.53 -1.42
C VAL A 33 17.08 -12.39 -1.89
N PHE A 34 15.84 -12.42 -1.43
CA PHE A 34 14.91 -11.30 -1.58
C PHE A 34 14.60 -10.68 -0.22
N THR A 35 14.55 -9.34 -0.15
CA THR A 35 14.18 -8.62 1.07
C THR A 35 13.36 -7.37 0.76
N THR A 36 12.39 -7.07 1.63
CA THR A 36 11.51 -5.89 1.52
C THR A 36 12.02 -4.70 2.34
N GLY A 37 13.31 -4.67 2.69
CA GLY A 37 13.88 -3.63 3.54
C GLY A 37 13.60 -3.87 5.03
N GLY A 38 13.54 -2.79 5.82
CA GLY A 38 13.43 -2.88 7.27
C GLY A 38 14.79 -3.14 7.96
N TYR A 39 14.81 -3.11 9.29
CA TYR A 39 16.07 -3.25 10.04
C TYR A 39 16.73 -4.60 9.87
N LEU A 40 15.93 -5.67 9.80
CA LEU A 40 16.44 -7.04 9.61
C LEU A 40 17.04 -7.28 8.23
N ALA A 41 16.73 -6.44 7.24
CA ALA A 41 17.34 -6.55 5.93
C ALA A 41 18.85 -6.24 5.95
N ILE A 42 19.31 -5.36 6.84
CA ILE A 42 20.73 -4.95 6.92
C ILE A 42 21.66 -6.16 7.16
N PRO A 43 21.51 -6.93 8.26
CA PRO A 43 22.37 -8.10 8.49
C PRO A 43 22.19 -9.19 7.44
N VAL A 44 20.99 -9.36 6.89
CA VAL A 44 20.70 -10.36 5.86
C VAL A 44 21.43 -10.03 4.57
N VAL A 45 21.34 -8.78 4.08
CA VAL A 45 22.01 -8.35 2.84
C VAL A 45 23.52 -8.31 3.03
N ALA A 46 24.02 -7.93 4.23
CA ALA A 46 25.45 -7.98 4.53
C ALA A 46 25.97 -9.42 4.51
N ALA A 47 25.25 -10.38 5.11
CA ALA A 47 25.63 -11.79 5.08
C ALA A 47 25.59 -12.35 3.65
N ALA A 48 24.58 -12.00 2.86
CA ALA A 48 24.50 -12.39 1.46
C ALA A 48 25.71 -11.87 0.66
N ALA A 49 26.08 -10.60 0.83
CA ALA A 49 27.25 -10.01 0.19
C ALA A 49 28.56 -10.72 0.60
N THR A 50 28.73 -11.04 1.89
CA THR A 50 29.89 -11.76 2.41
C THR A 50 30.02 -13.14 1.78
N LEU A 51 28.96 -13.88 1.65
CA LEU A 51 28.91 -15.21 1.04
C LEU A 51 28.79 -15.19 -0.48
N ARG A 52 28.77 -14.02 -1.10
CA ARG A 52 28.58 -13.83 -2.55
C ARG A 52 27.26 -14.43 -3.05
N VAL A 53 26.22 -14.46 -2.20
CA VAL A 53 24.86 -14.81 -2.59
C VAL A 53 24.21 -13.55 -3.16
N PRO A 54 23.72 -13.59 -4.41
CA PRO A 54 23.10 -12.42 -5.03
C PRO A 54 21.79 -12.06 -4.32
N SER A 55 21.47 -10.76 -4.29
CA SER A 55 20.30 -10.29 -3.56
C SER A 55 19.52 -9.20 -4.32
N VAL A 56 18.19 -9.27 -4.20
CA VAL A 56 17.25 -8.20 -4.61
C VAL A 56 16.68 -7.56 -3.36
N MET A 57 16.80 -6.24 -3.25
CA MET A 57 16.17 -5.48 -2.18
C MET A 57 15.04 -4.63 -2.77
N TRP A 58 13.84 -4.75 -2.20
CA TRP A 58 12.69 -3.97 -2.62
C TRP A 58 12.43 -2.80 -1.67
N GLU A 59 12.07 -1.62 -2.26
CA GLU A 59 11.63 -0.41 -1.54
C GLU A 59 10.30 0.09 -2.10
N GLY A 60 9.31 0.14 -1.22
CA GLY A 60 7.93 0.52 -1.57
C GLY A 60 7.64 2.02 -1.51
N ASN A 61 8.51 2.83 -0.91
CA ASN A 61 8.28 4.27 -0.73
C ASN A 61 9.10 5.10 -1.71
N LEU A 62 8.58 6.26 -2.07
CA LEU A 62 9.29 7.23 -2.92
C LEU A 62 10.56 7.73 -2.25
N VAL A 63 10.50 8.02 -0.94
CA VAL A 63 11.68 8.33 -0.13
C VAL A 63 12.16 7.02 0.51
N PRO A 64 13.34 6.49 0.14
CA PRO A 64 13.79 5.21 0.67
C PRO A 64 14.06 5.28 2.16
N GLY A 65 13.72 4.19 2.87
CA GLY A 65 13.96 4.04 4.29
C GLY A 65 15.46 4.08 4.64
N ARG A 66 15.76 4.40 5.91
CA ARG A 66 17.17 4.49 6.40
C ARG A 66 17.92 3.17 6.23
N SER A 67 17.27 2.05 6.53
CA SER A 67 17.85 0.71 6.36
C SER A 67 18.17 0.39 4.90
N VAL A 68 17.26 0.72 3.98
CA VAL A 68 17.45 0.52 2.55
C VAL A 68 18.64 1.36 2.06
N ARG A 69 18.71 2.65 2.41
CA ARG A 69 19.82 3.51 2.05
C ARG A 69 21.17 3.00 2.57
N ALA A 70 21.20 2.45 3.80
CA ALA A 70 22.41 1.94 4.42
C ALA A 70 22.94 0.67 3.72
N SER A 71 22.04 -0.20 3.25
CA SER A 71 22.41 -1.52 2.68
C SER A 71 22.30 -1.62 1.16
N ALA A 72 21.79 -0.57 0.47
CA ALA A 72 21.60 -0.59 -0.98
C ALA A 72 22.84 -0.94 -1.80
N ARG A 73 24.03 -0.49 -1.35
CA ARG A 73 25.32 -0.80 -2.02
C ARG A 73 25.71 -2.26 -1.93
N LEU A 74 25.18 -3.01 -0.97
CA LEU A 74 25.46 -4.43 -0.77
C LEU A 74 24.53 -5.33 -1.57
N ALA A 75 23.37 -4.81 -2.00
CA ALA A 75 22.40 -5.54 -2.82
C ALA A 75 22.88 -5.64 -4.27
N THR A 76 22.65 -6.77 -4.91
CA THR A 76 22.96 -6.99 -6.34
C THR A 76 22.03 -6.18 -7.25
N ALA A 77 20.76 -6.07 -6.86
CA ALA A 77 19.76 -5.27 -7.56
C ALA A 77 18.77 -4.65 -6.56
N LEU A 78 18.21 -3.51 -6.96
CA LEU A 78 17.17 -2.80 -6.23
C LEU A 78 15.89 -2.82 -7.06
N ALA A 79 14.79 -3.21 -6.45
CA ALA A 79 13.45 -3.14 -7.00
C ALA A 79 12.68 -2.04 -6.28
N VAL A 80 12.06 -1.11 -7.00
CA VAL A 80 11.41 0.05 -6.38
C VAL A 80 10.01 0.27 -6.93
N SER A 81 9.16 0.91 -6.12
CA SER A 81 7.81 1.25 -6.55
C SER A 81 7.73 2.53 -7.38
N PHE A 82 8.61 3.48 -7.12
CA PHE A 82 8.63 4.79 -7.79
C PHE A 82 9.95 5.00 -8.55
N ALA A 83 9.88 5.51 -9.77
CA ALA A 83 11.07 5.76 -10.59
C ALA A 83 12.05 6.75 -9.93
N GLU A 84 11.54 7.74 -9.21
CA GLU A 84 12.32 8.75 -8.49
C GLU A 84 13.17 8.13 -7.37
N THR A 85 12.76 6.99 -6.83
CA THR A 85 13.52 6.27 -5.79
C THR A 85 14.85 5.79 -6.32
N CYS A 86 14.94 5.39 -7.59
CA CYS A 86 16.20 5.00 -8.22
C CYS A 86 17.26 6.13 -8.21
N ARG A 87 16.83 7.39 -8.33
CA ARG A 87 17.76 8.54 -8.28
C ARG A 87 18.33 8.78 -6.89
N ARG A 88 17.74 8.18 -5.87
CA ARG A 88 18.11 8.34 -4.45
C ARG A 88 18.92 7.17 -3.89
N LEU A 89 19.07 6.11 -4.67
CA LEU A 89 19.75 4.88 -4.26
C LEU A 89 20.91 4.58 -5.21
N PRO A 90 22.05 4.09 -4.68
CA PRO A 90 23.16 3.61 -5.49
C PRO A 90 22.87 2.21 -6.02
N GLY A 91 23.45 1.86 -7.16
CA GLY A 91 23.42 0.50 -7.70
C GLY A 91 22.44 0.29 -8.84
N ARG A 92 22.21 -0.99 -9.20
CA ARG A 92 21.30 -1.38 -10.30
C ARG A 92 19.86 -1.33 -9.81
N CYS A 93 19.09 -0.39 -10.34
CA CYS A 93 17.74 -0.11 -9.87
C CYS A 93 16.72 -0.36 -10.98
N PHE A 94 15.62 -1.03 -10.61
CA PHE A 94 14.52 -1.42 -11.49
C PHE A 94 13.19 -0.94 -10.95
N VAL A 95 12.37 -0.34 -11.79
CA VAL A 95 11.01 0.11 -11.42
C VAL A 95 10.05 -1.07 -11.58
N THR A 96 9.79 -1.78 -10.51
CA THR A 96 8.90 -2.95 -10.49
C THR A 96 7.48 -2.64 -10.02
N GLY A 97 7.30 -1.58 -9.25
CA GLY A 97 6.08 -1.38 -8.48
C GLY A 97 6.11 -2.10 -7.14
N THR A 98 5.01 -1.98 -6.41
CA THR A 98 4.77 -2.73 -5.17
C THR A 98 4.13 -4.07 -5.51
N PRO A 99 4.72 -5.22 -5.12
CA PRO A 99 4.04 -6.51 -5.20
C PRO A 99 2.72 -6.48 -4.44
N ILE A 100 1.63 -6.73 -5.13
CA ILE A 100 0.27 -6.74 -4.58
C ILE A 100 -0.35 -8.13 -4.72
N ARG A 101 -1.46 -8.35 -4.03
CA ARG A 101 -2.28 -9.56 -4.21
C ARG A 101 -2.85 -9.63 -5.63
N SER A 102 -3.16 -10.84 -6.09
CA SER A 102 -3.78 -11.03 -7.39
C SER A 102 -5.28 -10.75 -7.33
N PHE A 103 -5.78 -10.00 -8.31
CA PHE A 103 -7.21 -9.74 -8.53
C PHE A 103 -7.77 -10.51 -9.75
N ALA A 104 -6.96 -11.36 -10.39
CA ALA A 104 -7.24 -11.97 -11.69
C ALA A 104 -8.51 -12.86 -11.77
N ARG A 105 -9.04 -13.32 -10.61
CA ARG A 105 -10.22 -14.19 -10.54
C ARG A 105 -11.46 -13.46 -10.03
N ARG A 106 -11.43 -12.15 -9.90
CA ARG A 106 -12.50 -11.36 -9.29
C ARG A 106 -12.88 -10.22 -10.24
N ASP A 107 -14.15 -10.02 -10.41
CA ASP A 107 -14.70 -8.85 -11.10
C ASP A 107 -15.54 -8.01 -10.13
N ARG A 108 -15.87 -6.79 -10.55
CA ARG A 108 -16.60 -5.83 -9.72
C ARG A 108 -17.99 -6.30 -9.34
N SER A 109 -18.71 -6.98 -10.25
CA SER A 109 -20.08 -7.42 -10.00
C SER A 109 -20.13 -8.52 -8.94
N THR A 110 -19.25 -9.50 -9.07
CA THR A 110 -19.05 -10.58 -8.08
C THR A 110 -18.62 -10.01 -6.72
N ALA A 111 -17.70 -9.04 -6.71
CA ALA A 111 -17.23 -8.39 -5.50
C ALA A 111 -18.34 -7.63 -4.76
N ARG A 112 -19.19 -6.90 -5.50
CA ARG A 112 -20.36 -6.22 -4.93
C ARG A 112 -21.36 -7.20 -4.35
N ALA A 113 -21.69 -8.26 -5.08
CA ALA A 113 -22.61 -9.31 -4.61
C ALA A 113 -22.09 -9.98 -3.34
N ALA A 114 -20.78 -10.29 -3.25
CA ALA A 114 -20.16 -10.88 -2.06
C ALA A 114 -20.28 -10.00 -0.81
N LEU A 115 -20.31 -8.67 -0.99
CA LEU A 115 -20.49 -7.70 0.10
C LEU A 115 -21.96 -7.30 0.32
N GLY A 116 -22.91 -7.89 -0.43
CA GLY A 116 -24.34 -7.53 -0.34
C GLY A 116 -24.63 -6.10 -0.81
N LEU A 117 -23.92 -5.60 -1.80
CA LEU A 117 -24.07 -4.26 -2.39
C LEU A 117 -24.78 -4.38 -3.73
N ASP A 118 -25.69 -3.46 -4.02
CA ASP A 118 -26.33 -3.40 -5.33
C ASP A 118 -25.38 -2.88 -6.43
N ALA A 119 -25.77 -3.05 -7.69
CA ALA A 119 -24.91 -2.72 -8.83
C ALA A 119 -24.79 -1.20 -9.10
N SER A 120 -25.77 -0.40 -8.67
CA SER A 120 -25.95 0.99 -9.09
C SER A 120 -25.53 2.04 -8.07
N THR A 121 -25.73 1.77 -6.78
CA THR A 121 -25.39 2.71 -5.71
C THR A 121 -23.87 2.87 -5.58
N PRO A 122 -23.34 4.10 -5.57
CA PRO A 122 -21.91 4.33 -5.38
C PRO A 122 -21.38 3.73 -4.08
N VAL A 123 -20.09 3.34 -4.07
CA VAL A 123 -19.43 2.74 -2.90
C VAL A 123 -18.22 3.57 -2.51
N LEU A 124 -18.27 4.12 -1.30
CA LEU A 124 -17.15 4.77 -0.62
C LEU A 124 -16.48 3.77 0.31
N LEU A 125 -15.22 3.45 0.05
CA LEU A 125 -14.40 2.62 0.93
C LEU A 125 -13.54 3.53 1.81
N VAL A 126 -13.62 3.37 3.13
CA VAL A 126 -12.84 4.17 4.09
C VAL A 126 -12.01 3.27 4.98
N PHE A 127 -10.67 3.42 4.95
CA PHE A 127 -9.79 2.72 5.89
C PHE A 127 -8.44 3.40 6.07
N GLY A 128 -7.81 3.21 7.25
CA GLY A 128 -6.58 3.89 7.62
C GLY A 128 -5.35 2.99 7.81
N GLY A 129 -5.42 1.70 7.49
CA GLY A 129 -4.39 0.74 7.87
C GLY A 129 -4.38 0.48 9.39
N SER A 130 -3.47 -0.39 9.86
CA SER A 130 -3.54 -0.98 11.21
C SER A 130 -3.30 -0.02 12.39
N GLN A 131 -2.77 1.17 12.18
CA GLN A 131 -2.34 2.03 13.31
C GLN A 131 -2.89 3.48 13.30
N ALA A 132 -3.59 3.94 12.28
CA ALA A 132 -3.87 5.36 12.11
C ALA A 132 -5.33 5.65 11.73
N VAL A 133 -6.27 4.95 12.36
CA VAL A 133 -7.70 5.02 12.01
C VAL A 133 -8.53 6.01 12.82
N ARG A 134 -8.08 6.48 13.99
CA ARG A 134 -8.93 7.27 14.92
C ARG A 134 -9.55 8.51 14.29
N ARG A 135 -8.80 9.29 13.53
CA ARG A 135 -9.32 10.49 12.87
C ARG A 135 -10.32 10.14 11.76
N LEU A 136 -10.00 9.13 10.95
CA LEU A 136 -10.91 8.65 9.92
C LEU A 136 -12.21 8.11 10.52
N ASN A 137 -12.12 7.29 11.59
CA ASN A 137 -13.28 6.79 12.30
C ASN A 137 -14.17 7.92 12.83
N ARG A 138 -13.57 8.99 13.40
CA ARG A 138 -14.30 10.14 13.87
C ARG A 138 -15.01 10.86 12.75
N ALA A 139 -14.31 11.14 11.64
CA ALA A 139 -14.90 11.77 10.48
C ALA A 139 -16.11 10.95 9.94
N VAL A 140 -15.95 9.62 9.83
CA VAL A 140 -17.07 8.72 9.45
C VAL A 140 -18.21 8.80 10.47
N ALA A 141 -17.91 8.71 11.78
CA ALA A 141 -18.92 8.73 12.83
C ALA A 141 -19.77 10.00 12.81
N ASP A 142 -19.17 11.15 12.49
CA ASP A 142 -19.80 12.45 12.50
C ASP A 142 -20.52 12.78 11.17
N SER A 143 -20.24 12.04 10.07
CA SER A 143 -20.81 12.30 8.73
C SER A 143 -21.63 11.14 8.15
N VAL A 144 -21.58 9.94 8.72
CA VAL A 144 -22.18 8.74 8.12
C VAL A 144 -23.68 8.86 7.84
N ALA A 145 -24.45 9.55 8.70
CA ALA A 145 -25.89 9.74 8.49
C ALA A 145 -26.17 10.49 7.19
N GLN A 146 -25.35 11.45 6.80
CA GLN A 146 -25.48 12.18 5.55
C GLN A 146 -24.93 11.36 4.36
N LEU A 147 -23.85 10.64 4.54
CA LEU A 147 -23.18 9.88 3.48
C LEU A 147 -24.03 8.69 3.00
N VAL A 148 -24.73 7.99 3.90
CA VAL A 148 -25.59 6.84 3.55
C VAL A 148 -26.80 7.20 2.69
N GLU A 149 -27.17 8.46 2.62
CA GLU A 149 -28.22 8.94 1.72
C GLU A 149 -27.80 8.80 0.24
N ARG A 150 -26.50 8.81 -0.05
CA ARG A 150 -25.92 8.90 -1.40
C ARG A 150 -25.10 7.69 -1.83
N ALA A 151 -24.53 6.93 -0.88
CA ALA A 151 -23.58 5.87 -1.17
C ALA A 151 -23.63 4.75 -0.12
N TYR A 152 -23.14 3.57 -0.49
CA TYR A 152 -22.66 2.60 0.49
C TYR A 152 -21.36 3.07 1.10
N ILE A 153 -21.24 2.96 2.43
CA ILE A 153 -20.04 3.28 3.18
C ILE A 153 -19.46 1.99 3.73
N VAL A 154 -18.44 1.47 3.06
CA VAL A 154 -17.64 0.33 3.54
C VAL A 154 -16.52 0.89 4.40
N HIS A 155 -16.57 0.65 5.71
CA HIS A 155 -15.68 1.28 6.69
C HIS A 155 -14.90 0.24 7.50
N LEU A 156 -13.57 0.23 7.36
CA LEU A 156 -12.70 -0.59 8.20
C LEU A 156 -12.29 0.23 9.42
N ALA A 157 -13.05 0.09 10.51
CA ALA A 157 -12.88 0.85 11.73
C ALA A 157 -11.69 0.39 12.61
N GLY A 158 -11.13 -0.79 12.32
CA GLY A 158 -10.17 -1.46 13.19
C GLY A 158 -10.86 -2.06 14.43
N GLU A 159 -10.20 -2.99 15.11
CA GLU A 159 -10.73 -3.68 16.29
C GLU A 159 -11.23 -2.69 17.35
N ALA A 160 -10.44 -1.66 17.65
CA ALA A 160 -10.77 -0.68 18.68
C ALA A 160 -11.97 0.23 18.32
N GLY A 161 -12.23 0.46 17.03
CA GLY A 161 -13.30 1.35 16.57
C GLY A 161 -14.59 0.62 16.19
N TYR A 162 -14.55 -0.70 16.06
CA TYR A 162 -15.64 -1.47 15.48
C TYR A 162 -16.93 -1.42 16.29
N ALA A 163 -16.84 -1.56 17.63
CA ALA A 163 -18.01 -1.49 18.49
C ALA A 163 -18.72 -0.12 18.41
N ASP A 164 -17.98 0.97 18.29
CA ASP A 164 -18.54 2.31 18.11
C ASP A 164 -19.19 2.44 16.73
N ALA A 165 -18.57 1.91 15.70
CA ALA A 165 -19.13 1.91 14.35
C ALA A 165 -20.45 1.13 14.25
N LEU A 166 -20.55 -0.02 14.94
CA LEU A 166 -21.81 -0.77 15.04
C LEU A 166 -22.91 0.01 15.74
N ARG A 167 -22.63 0.65 16.88
CA ARG A 167 -23.61 1.51 17.57
C ARG A 167 -24.10 2.65 16.68
N ARG A 168 -23.20 3.27 15.91
CA ARG A 168 -23.58 4.28 14.92
C ARG A 168 -24.51 3.72 13.85
N ARG A 169 -24.22 2.51 13.34
CA ARG A 169 -25.07 1.83 12.35
C ARG A 169 -26.49 1.60 12.89
N GLU A 170 -26.61 1.12 14.14
CA GLU A 170 -27.89 0.89 14.80
C GLU A 170 -28.71 2.17 14.97
N GLY A 171 -28.05 3.30 15.17
CA GLY A 171 -28.69 4.63 15.29
C GLY A 171 -29.14 5.24 13.97
N LEU A 172 -28.80 4.65 12.81
CA LEU A 172 -29.25 5.15 11.50
C LEU A 172 -30.72 4.77 11.23
N PRO A 173 -31.44 5.56 10.41
CA PRO A 173 -32.78 5.19 9.93
C PRO A 173 -32.75 3.82 9.25
N GLU A 174 -33.81 3.04 9.44
CA GLU A 174 -33.93 1.68 8.89
C GLU A 174 -33.68 1.63 7.37
N ALA A 175 -34.20 2.62 6.64
CA ALA A 175 -34.10 2.73 5.19
C ALA A 175 -32.65 2.87 4.67
N THR A 176 -31.74 3.44 5.48
CA THR A 176 -30.34 3.71 5.08
C THR A 176 -29.32 2.91 5.87
N ARG A 177 -29.75 2.26 6.96
CA ARG A 177 -28.87 1.49 7.86
C ARG A 177 -28.02 0.46 7.12
N GLU A 178 -28.59 -0.25 6.15
CA GLU A 178 -27.91 -1.27 5.36
C GLU A 178 -26.84 -0.70 4.41
N ARG A 179 -26.83 0.61 4.20
CA ARG A 179 -25.78 1.27 3.41
C ARG A 179 -24.51 1.55 4.20
N TYR A 180 -24.54 1.48 5.52
CA TYR A 180 -23.33 1.54 6.35
C TYR A 180 -22.86 0.14 6.70
N ARG A 181 -21.68 -0.23 6.19
CA ARG A 181 -21.04 -1.54 6.34
C ARG A 181 -19.72 -1.39 7.12
N PRO A 182 -19.76 -1.32 8.46
CA PRO A 182 -18.56 -1.29 9.28
C PRO A 182 -17.97 -2.68 9.43
N TYR A 183 -16.63 -2.76 9.41
CA TYR A 183 -15.84 -3.95 9.64
C TYR A 183 -14.71 -3.65 10.62
N ALA A 184 -14.38 -4.59 11.49
CA ALA A 184 -13.16 -4.51 12.31
C ALA A 184 -11.93 -4.67 11.40
N PHE A 185 -11.99 -5.68 10.54
CA PHE A 185 -10.92 -6.01 9.60
C PHE A 185 -11.49 -6.83 8.43
N LEU A 186 -10.90 -6.70 7.24
CA LEU A 186 -11.17 -7.56 6.09
C LEU A 186 -9.86 -8.28 5.72
N ARG A 187 -9.89 -9.60 5.60
CA ARG A 187 -8.75 -10.43 5.16
C ARG A 187 -8.94 -10.87 3.73
N ASP A 188 -9.68 -11.94 3.56
CA ASP A 188 -9.95 -12.54 2.26
C ASP A 188 -10.98 -11.74 1.44
N GLU A 189 -11.78 -10.92 2.11
CA GLU A 189 -12.78 -10.02 1.50
C GLU A 189 -12.20 -8.65 1.10
N MET A 190 -10.97 -8.31 1.51
CA MET A 190 -10.35 -7.02 1.16
C MET A 190 -10.24 -6.79 -0.36
N PRO A 191 -9.93 -7.80 -1.20
CA PRO A 191 -10.01 -7.65 -2.65
C PRO A 191 -11.40 -7.26 -3.15
N ASP A 192 -12.46 -7.82 -2.56
CA ASP A 192 -13.83 -7.50 -2.95
C ASP A 192 -14.18 -6.06 -2.56
N ALA A 193 -13.77 -5.60 -1.38
CA ALA A 193 -13.96 -4.22 -0.95
C ALA A 193 -13.28 -3.21 -1.90
N LEU A 194 -12.05 -3.50 -2.32
CA LEU A 194 -11.31 -2.66 -3.27
C LEU A 194 -11.95 -2.67 -4.67
N LEU A 195 -12.38 -3.84 -5.17
CA LEU A 195 -13.03 -3.98 -6.48
C LEU A 195 -14.43 -3.35 -6.52
N ALA A 196 -15.18 -3.46 -5.41
CA ALA A 196 -16.53 -2.91 -5.29
C ALA A 196 -16.55 -1.38 -5.24
N ALA A 197 -15.49 -0.76 -4.71
CA ALA A 197 -15.42 0.66 -4.44
C ALA A 197 -15.38 1.53 -5.70
N ASP A 198 -15.97 2.73 -5.61
CA ASP A 198 -15.88 3.80 -6.60
C ASP A 198 -14.85 4.85 -6.21
N LEU A 199 -14.69 5.04 -4.91
CA LEU A 199 -13.74 5.98 -4.32
C LEU A 199 -13.16 5.36 -3.04
N LEU A 200 -11.86 5.51 -2.85
CA LEU A 200 -11.18 5.16 -1.62
C LEU A 200 -10.74 6.41 -0.87
N VAL A 201 -11.10 6.50 0.41
CA VAL A 201 -10.55 7.49 1.36
C VAL A 201 -9.68 6.75 2.36
N GLY A 202 -8.40 7.12 2.45
CA GLY A 202 -7.51 6.39 3.35
C GLY A 202 -6.10 6.93 3.48
N ARG A 203 -5.25 6.18 4.16
CA ARG A 203 -3.83 6.51 4.37
C ARG A 203 -2.99 6.22 3.12
N ALA A 204 -1.88 6.95 2.97
CA ALA A 204 -0.95 6.82 1.84
C ALA A 204 0.12 5.72 2.05
N GLY A 205 -0.27 4.55 2.55
CA GLY A 205 0.62 3.39 2.62
C GLY A 205 0.92 2.84 1.23
N SER A 206 2.17 2.42 0.97
CA SER A 206 2.61 1.98 -0.36
C SER A 206 1.76 0.83 -0.94
N SER A 207 1.35 -0.13 -0.12
CA SER A 207 0.49 -1.24 -0.56
C SER A 207 -0.91 -0.76 -0.94
N THR A 208 -1.54 0.11 -0.13
CA THR A 208 -2.86 0.67 -0.42
C THR A 208 -2.86 1.44 -1.73
N LEU A 209 -1.86 2.30 -1.92
CA LEU A 209 -1.72 3.10 -3.14
C LEU A 209 -1.50 2.21 -4.38
N ALA A 210 -0.71 1.16 -4.25
CA ALA A 210 -0.42 0.24 -5.33
C ALA A 210 -1.65 -0.61 -5.71
N GLU A 211 -2.38 -1.15 -4.74
CA GLU A 211 -3.61 -1.91 -4.98
C GLU A 211 -4.68 -1.05 -5.63
N ALA A 212 -4.93 0.15 -5.09
CA ALA A 212 -5.89 1.08 -5.66
C ALA A 212 -5.51 1.50 -7.09
N SER A 213 -4.24 1.84 -7.32
CA SER A 213 -3.76 2.24 -8.66
C SER A 213 -3.86 1.09 -9.67
N ALA A 214 -3.51 -0.14 -9.27
CA ALA A 214 -3.61 -1.30 -10.16
C ALA A 214 -5.06 -1.60 -10.59
N LEU A 215 -6.03 -1.27 -9.74
CA LEU A 215 -7.47 -1.40 -10.02
C LEU A 215 -8.06 -0.17 -10.73
N GLY A 216 -7.30 0.91 -10.85
CA GLY A 216 -7.82 2.19 -11.33
C GLY A 216 -8.83 2.80 -10.37
N LEU A 217 -8.69 2.56 -9.06
CA LEU A 217 -9.58 3.12 -8.03
C LEU A 217 -9.11 4.53 -7.65
N PRO A 218 -9.96 5.57 -7.83
CA PRO A 218 -9.67 6.93 -7.39
C PRO A 218 -9.45 7.02 -5.88
N LEU A 219 -8.53 7.91 -5.46
CA LEU A 219 -8.17 8.05 -4.05
C LEU A 219 -8.34 9.49 -3.55
N VAL A 220 -8.84 9.61 -2.32
CA VAL A 220 -8.57 10.75 -1.46
C VAL A 220 -7.67 10.25 -0.34
N VAL A 221 -6.42 10.75 -0.32
CA VAL A 221 -5.41 10.27 0.63
C VAL A 221 -5.23 11.27 1.76
N VAL A 222 -5.22 10.73 2.97
CA VAL A 222 -4.97 11.44 4.22
C VAL A 222 -3.64 10.92 4.77
N PRO A 223 -2.49 11.51 4.39
CA PRO A 223 -1.19 11.00 4.78
C PRO A 223 -1.00 11.05 6.30
N TYR A 224 -0.50 9.96 6.91
CA TYR A 224 -0.21 9.95 8.33
C TYR A 224 1.05 10.76 8.64
N PRO A 225 0.97 11.82 9.46
CA PRO A 225 2.07 12.76 9.63
C PRO A 225 3.31 12.16 10.29
N HIS A 226 3.11 11.16 11.17
CA HIS A 226 4.21 10.51 11.90
C HIS A 226 4.88 9.34 11.15
N ALA A 227 4.57 9.13 9.86
CA ALA A 227 5.20 8.11 9.02
C ALA A 227 6.54 8.55 8.41
N SER A 228 7.35 9.32 9.15
CA SER A 228 8.68 9.81 8.72
C SER A 228 8.68 10.49 7.33
N GLY A 229 7.57 11.13 6.95
CA GLY A 229 7.40 11.80 5.66
C GLY A 229 7.16 10.88 4.45
N HIS A 230 7.26 9.56 4.61
CA HIS A 230 7.08 8.63 3.49
C HIS A 230 5.69 8.73 2.89
N GLN A 231 4.63 8.77 3.73
CA GLN A 231 3.26 8.81 3.24
C GLN A 231 2.95 10.10 2.49
N VAL A 232 3.47 11.24 2.94
CA VAL A 232 3.31 12.53 2.24
C VAL A 232 3.95 12.50 0.86
N ALA A 233 5.17 11.95 0.75
CA ALA A 233 5.86 11.83 -0.52
C ALA A 233 5.13 10.87 -1.48
N ASN A 234 4.67 9.72 -0.99
CA ASN A 234 3.89 8.76 -1.77
C ASN A 234 2.58 9.38 -2.28
N ALA A 235 1.84 10.09 -1.39
CA ALA A 235 0.59 10.76 -1.75
C ALA A 235 0.79 11.80 -2.85
N ARG A 236 1.85 12.63 -2.74
CA ARG A 236 2.18 13.65 -3.75
C ARG A 236 2.43 13.03 -5.11
N ALA A 237 3.18 11.93 -5.20
CA ALA A 237 3.44 11.27 -6.48
C ALA A 237 2.15 10.85 -7.21
N LEU A 238 1.13 10.35 -6.46
CA LEU A 238 -0.16 10.01 -7.05
C LEU A 238 -1.02 11.24 -7.37
N ALA A 239 -0.97 12.27 -6.53
CA ALA A 239 -1.69 13.51 -6.79
C ALA A 239 -1.14 14.24 -8.02
N ASP A 240 0.18 14.31 -8.16
CA ASP A 240 0.85 14.89 -9.33
C ASP A 240 0.52 14.14 -10.63
N ALA A 241 0.28 12.82 -10.52
CA ALA A 241 -0.22 12.00 -11.62
C ALA A 241 -1.72 12.17 -11.89
N GLY A 242 -2.47 12.89 -11.05
CA GLY A 242 -3.91 13.06 -11.15
C GLY A 242 -4.73 11.87 -10.63
N ALA A 243 -4.10 10.88 -9.99
CA ALA A 243 -4.73 9.66 -9.47
C ALA A 243 -5.31 9.83 -8.07
N ALA A 244 -4.90 10.86 -7.33
CA ALA A 244 -5.34 11.11 -5.96
C ALA A 244 -5.57 12.58 -5.68
N ARG A 245 -6.44 12.88 -4.70
CA ARG A 245 -6.49 14.15 -3.98
C ARG A 245 -5.87 13.97 -2.60
N ILE A 246 -5.21 14.99 -2.08
CA ILE A 246 -4.60 14.97 -0.75
C ILE A 246 -5.42 15.86 0.18
N VAL A 247 -5.74 15.34 1.36
CA VAL A 247 -6.26 16.13 2.47
C VAL A 247 -5.26 15.98 3.63
N PRO A 248 -4.70 17.06 4.18
CA PRO A 248 -3.85 16.99 5.37
C PRO A 248 -4.55 16.30 6.55
N ASP A 249 -3.79 15.54 7.36
CA ASP A 249 -4.40 14.82 8.49
C ASP A 249 -5.13 15.76 9.45
N GLU A 250 -4.52 16.89 9.76
CA GLU A 250 -5.07 17.92 10.66
C GLU A 250 -6.37 18.55 10.15
N GLU A 251 -6.59 18.60 8.85
CA GLU A 251 -7.75 19.16 8.18
C GLU A 251 -8.85 18.10 7.91
N PHE A 252 -8.57 16.81 8.19
CA PHE A 252 -9.50 15.74 7.88
C PHE A 252 -10.52 15.52 9.00
N ASP A 253 -11.74 15.98 8.77
CA ASP A 253 -12.92 15.88 9.61
C ASP A 253 -14.15 15.40 8.84
N ALA A 254 -15.35 15.57 9.40
CA ALA A 254 -16.61 15.19 8.77
C ALA A 254 -16.88 15.96 7.47
N ASP A 255 -16.63 17.27 7.46
CA ASP A 255 -16.85 18.14 6.30
C ASP A 255 -15.89 17.78 5.17
N ALA A 256 -14.62 17.52 5.49
CA ALA A 256 -13.64 17.07 4.54
C ALA A 256 -14.01 15.69 3.93
N LEU A 257 -14.56 14.76 4.72
CA LEU A 257 -15.02 13.47 4.23
C LEU A 257 -16.27 13.63 3.33
N ILE A 258 -17.20 14.50 3.68
CA ILE A 258 -18.38 14.83 2.84
C ILE A 258 -17.91 15.45 1.51
N ALA A 259 -16.99 16.40 1.58
CA ALA A 259 -16.39 17.01 0.39
C ALA A 259 -15.64 15.98 -0.48
N ALA A 260 -14.93 15.03 0.13
CA ALA A 260 -14.30 13.92 -0.60
C ALA A 260 -15.36 13.03 -1.28
N ALA A 261 -16.44 12.69 -0.57
CA ALA A 261 -17.52 11.86 -1.09
C ALA A 261 -18.29 12.50 -2.25
N SER A 262 -18.34 13.85 -2.34
CA SER A 262 -18.99 14.55 -3.47
C SER A 262 -18.36 14.24 -4.83
N LEU A 263 -17.13 13.70 -4.87
CA LEU A 263 -16.52 13.15 -6.08
C LEU A 263 -17.39 12.04 -6.71
N LEU A 264 -18.13 11.28 -5.90
CA LEU A 264 -19.03 10.24 -6.39
C LEU A 264 -20.15 10.80 -7.28
N GLU A 265 -20.46 12.10 -7.13
CA GLU A 265 -21.46 12.83 -7.91
C GLU A 265 -20.86 13.50 -9.17
N THR A 266 -19.55 13.34 -9.41
CA THR A 266 -18.80 13.92 -10.54
C THR A 266 -18.17 12.85 -11.44
N PRO A 267 -18.97 12.12 -12.26
CA PRO A 267 -18.50 10.99 -13.04
C PRO A 267 -17.30 11.30 -13.95
N ALA A 268 -17.30 12.48 -14.57
CA ALA A 268 -16.22 12.91 -15.45
C ALA A 268 -14.87 13.07 -14.72
N GLU A 269 -14.90 13.52 -13.47
CA GLU A 269 -13.70 13.65 -12.67
C GLU A 269 -13.22 12.29 -12.14
N LEU A 270 -14.15 11.47 -11.65
CA LEU A 270 -13.81 10.10 -11.25
C LEU A 270 -13.17 9.33 -12.40
N GLU A 271 -13.67 9.45 -13.63
CA GLU A 271 -13.10 8.72 -14.77
C GLU A 271 -11.70 9.24 -15.12
N ARG A 272 -11.46 10.57 -15.03
CA ARG A 272 -10.09 11.10 -15.19
C ARG A 272 -9.14 10.54 -14.13
N MET A 273 -9.57 10.50 -12.87
CA MET A 273 -8.79 9.93 -11.78
C MET A 273 -8.56 8.42 -11.97
N ARG A 274 -9.57 7.67 -12.45
CA ARG A 274 -9.44 6.25 -12.79
C ARG A 274 -8.40 6.01 -13.88
N ALA A 275 -8.44 6.79 -14.95
CA ALA A 275 -7.48 6.68 -16.04
C ALA A 275 -6.05 6.97 -15.54
N ALA A 276 -5.87 8.02 -14.74
CA ALA A 276 -4.60 8.38 -14.13
C ALA A 276 -4.09 7.27 -13.18
N ALA A 277 -4.96 6.71 -12.33
CA ALA A 277 -4.62 5.61 -11.43
C ALA A 277 -4.18 4.37 -12.22
N ARG A 278 -4.91 3.96 -13.27
CA ARG A 278 -4.52 2.83 -14.14
C ARG A 278 -3.17 3.06 -14.81
N SER A 279 -2.88 4.27 -15.28
CA SER A 279 -1.60 4.58 -15.91
C SER A 279 -0.43 4.54 -14.92
N PHE A 280 -0.68 4.89 -13.66
CA PHE A 280 0.29 4.80 -12.57
C PHE A 280 0.47 3.36 -12.08
N GLY A 281 -0.58 2.54 -12.10
CA GLY A 281 -0.64 1.19 -11.57
C GLY A 281 0.35 0.22 -12.22
N ARG A 282 0.79 -0.75 -11.41
CA ARG A 282 1.70 -1.83 -11.84
C ARG A 282 1.19 -3.20 -11.38
N PRO A 283 0.14 -3.71 -12.01
CA PRO A 283 -0.50 -4.98 -11.59
C PRO A 283 0.44 -6.18 -11.69
N GLY A 284 1.45 -6.14 -12.57
CA GLY A 284 2.47 -7.17 -12.74
C GLY A 284 3.70 -7.03 -11.83
N ALA A 285 3.66 -6.17 -10.81
CA ALA A 285 4.81 -5.90 -9.95
C ALA A 285 5.42 -7.16 -9.31
N ALA A 286 4.58 -8.11 -8.87
CA ALA A 286 5.06 -9.36 -8.27
C ALA A 286 5.84 -10.21 -9.30
N ALA A 287 5.36 -10.31 -10.53
CA ALA A 287 6.05 -11.00 -11.61
C ALA A 287 7.38 -10.32 -11.98
N ALA A 288 7.38 -8.98 -12.02
CA ALA A 288 8.59 -8.19 -12.30
C ALA A 288 9.68 -8.38 -11.22
N VAL A 289 9.29 -8.46 -9.96
CA VAL A 289 10.22 -8.78 -8.86
C VAL A 289 10.71 -10.22 -8.95
N ALA A 290 9.81 -11.17 -9.22
CA ALA A 290 10.15 -12.58 -9.36
C ALA A 290 11.15 -12.80 -10.49
N GLU A 291 11.01 -12.13 -11.63
CA GLU A 291 11.95 -12.18 -12.76
C GLU A 291 13.36 -11.77 -12.35
N LEU A 292 13.50 -10.70 -11.55
CA LEU A 292 14.82 -10.30 -11.04
C LEU A 292 15.43 -11.35 -10.12
N VAL A 293 14.62 -11.93 -9.23
CA VAL A 293 15.09 -12.95 -8.27
C VAL A 293 15.49 -14.23 -8.99
N LEU A 294 14.67 -14.69 -9.96
CA LEU A 294 14.94 -15.90 -10.74
C LEU A 294 16.21 -15.75 -11.58
N ALA A 295 16.37 -14.62 -12.29
CA ALA A 295 17.57 -14.37 -13.07
C ALA A 295 18.85 -14.45 -12.20
N LEU A 296 18.81 -13.92 -10.96
CA LEU A 296 19.92 -14.03 -10.03
C LEU A 296 20.14 -15.45 -9.51
N ALA A 297 19.05 -16.17 -9.20
CA ALA A 297 19.13 -17.56 -8.72
C ALA A 297 19.72 -18.49 -9.78
N GLU A 298 19.37 -18.30 -11.04
CA GLU A 298 19.84 -19.04 -12.20
C GLU A 298 21.23 -18.56 -12.70
N ARG A 299 21.80 -17.55 -12.06
CA ARG A 299 23.07 -16.90 -12.48
C ARG A 299 23.01 -16.35 -13.89
N ALA A 300 21.83 -16.00 -14.36
CA ALA A 300 21.60 -15.36 -15.65
C ALA A 300 21.85 -13.84 -15.58
N ALA A 301 21.94 -13.21 -16.74
CA ALA A 301 21.99 -11.76 -16.81
C ALA A 301 20.65 -11.16 -16.36
N LEU A 302 20.71 -10.11 -15.53
CA LEU A 302 19.50 -9.38 -15.17
C LEU A 302 18.82 -8.80 -16.42
N PRO A 303 17.47 -8.89 -16.51
CA PRO A 303 16.74 -8.35 -17.64
C PRO A 303 16.97 -6.84 -17.80
N ALA A 304 16.77 -6.33 -19.01
CA ALA A 304 16.83 -4.90 -19.26
C ALA A 304 15.74 -4.15 -18.46
N PRO A 305 16.00 -2.92 -17.98
CA PRO A 305 15.03 -2.16 -17.21
C PRO A 305 13.66 -2.00 -17.92
N GLY A 306 13.65 -1.79 -19.23
CA GLY A 306 12.42 -1.70 -20.02
C GLY A 306 11.61 -3.00 -20.08
N THR A 307 12.26 -4.17 -20.02
CA THR A 307 11.58 -5.47 -19.91
C THR A 307 10.89 -5.60 -18.55
N VAL A 308 11.60 -5.28 -17.47
CA VAL A 308 11.05 -5.30 -16.11
C VAL A 308 9.85 -4.35 -16.01
N GLU A 309 9.95 -3.16 -16.61
CA GLU A 309 8.86 -2.19 -16.61
C GLU A 309 7.63 -2.69 -17.37
N ARG A 310 7.80 -3.32 -18.53
CA ARG A 310 6.68 -3.93 -19.30
C ARG A 310 5.98 -5.01 -18.47
N ILE A 311 6.74 -5.94 -17.89
CA ILE A 311 6.20 -6.99 -17.00
C ILE A 311 5.43 -6.36 -15.85
N SER A 312 5.98 -5.33 -15.21
CA SER A 312 5.34 -4.67 -14.08
C SER A 312 3.99 -4.02 -14.41
N ARG A 313 3.81 -3.59 -15.66
CA ARG A 313 2.54 -3.04 -16.17
C ARG A 313 1.53 -4.13 -16.58
N GLY A 314 1.89 -5.40 -16.48
CA GLY A 314 1.03 -6.53 -16.87
C GLY A 314 0.99 -6.77 -18.38
N ALA A 315 1.91 -6.19 -19.13
CA ALA A 315 2.10 -6.51 -20.54
C ALA A 315 3.04 -7.72 -20.63
N ALA A 316 2.51 -8.88 -21.05
CA ALA A 316 3.28 -10.07 -21.33
C ALA A 316 4.14 -9.91 -22.59
#